data_92764cb4ac8689c32caf876ae9e92105
#
_entry.id   92764cb4ac8689c32caf876ae9e92105
#
_cell.length_a   1.000
_cell.length_b   1.000
_cell.length_c   1.000
_cell.angle_alpha   90.00
_cell.angle_beta   90.00
_cell.angle_gamma   90.00
#
_symmetry.space_group_name_H-M   'P 1'
#
loop_
_entity.id
_entity.type
_entity.pdbx_description
1 polymer ?
#
loop_
_entity_poly.entity_id
_entity_poly.type
_entity_poly.pdbx_seq_one_letter_code
_entity_poly.pdbx_strand_id
1 'polypeptide(L)'
;MSSLPPGWSPATAVDVGSGTGATAAAILDCWPEVELICVEREAAAHEIGRATAPQAEWRSGDLRSVVLPQADLVTAAYALNELTPVDVPATADRLWAATRGVLLVIEPGTPTGFGLVRDVRDRLIAAGATVAAPCPHDDACPVSGSDWCHSAVRVIRTVEHRVAKDAALGHEDEKLAYVALTRLPVTRTPARVVRHPRYATKLVTLRTCDADGALHDVVVTKSMGAPYKHARDVRWGDPWGA
;
A
#
# COMPACT_ATOMS: atom_id res chain seq x y z
N MET A 1 -10.01 9.16 -0.50
CA MET A 1 -10.76 9.11 -1.77
C MET A 1 -10.14 8.02 -2.62
N SER A 2 -10.96 7.20 -3.27
CA SER A 2 -10.48 6.17 -4.20
C SER A 2 -10.01 6.84 -5.49
N SER A 3 -8.82 6.54 -5.95
CA SER A 3 -8.30 6.99 -7.24
C SER A 3 -8.83 6.14 -8.40
N LEU A 4 -9.49 5.02 -8.10
CA LEU A 4 -10.08 4.08 -9.06
C LEU A 4 -11.46 4.56 -9.52
N PRO A 5 -11.99 4.05 -10.64
CA PRO A 5 -13.34 4.38 -11.08
C PRO A 5 -14.39 4.15 -9.99
N PRO A 6 -15.41 5.03 -9.87
CA PRO A 6 -16.48 4.84 -8.89
C PRO A 6 -17.16 3.49 -9.05
N GLY A 7 -17.35 2.77 -7.93
CA GLY A 7 -17.97 1.44 -7.91
C GLY A 7 -17.08 0.31 -8.40
N TRP A 8 -15.78 0.54 -8.64
CA TRP A 8 -14.86 -0.56 -8.96
C TRP A 8 -14.81 -1.57 -7.82
N SER A 9 -14.99 -2.83 -8.18
CA SER A 9 -14.89 -3.99 -7.28
C SER A 9 -14.28 -5.14 -8.08
N PRO A 10 -13.29 -5.88 -7.51
CA PRO A 10 -12.74 -7.06 -8.18
C PRO A 10 -13.73 -8.23 -8.13
N ALA A 11 -13.95 -8.89 -9.25
CA ALA A 11 -14.64 -10.19 -9.27
C ALA A 11 -13.69 -11.33 -8.90
N THR A 12 -12.41 -11.17 -9.25
CA THR A 12 -11.35 -12.15 -8.99
C THR A 12 -10.16 -11.48 -8.31
N ALA A 13 -9.55 -12.17 -7.34
CA ALA A 13 -8.33 -11.73 -6.67
C ALA A 13 -7.30 -12.86 -6.52
N VAL A 14 -6.03 -12.49 -6.54
CA VAL A 14 -4.92 -13.39 -6.22
C VAL A 14 -4.05 -12.71 -5.16
N ASP A 15 -3.89 -13.33 -4.02
CA ASP A 15 -2.96 -12.91 -2.97
C ASP A 15 -1.72 -13.81 -3.01
N VAL A 16 -0.52 -13.23 -3.10
CA VAL A 16 0.71 -13.97 -3.32
C VAL A 16 1.68 -13.75 -2.16
N GLY A 17 2.18 -14.85 -1.61
CA GLY A 17 2.86 -14.83 -0.32
C GLY A 17 1.86 -14.58 0.81
N SER A 18 0.72 -15.29 0.76
CA SER A 18 -0.43 -15.02 1.63
C SER A 18 -0.18 -15.28 3.11
N GLY A 19 0.93 -15.97 3.45
CA GLY A 19 1.30 -16.26 4.82
C GLY A 19 0.16 -16.91 5.60
N THR A 20 -0.15 -16.37 6.76
CA THR A 20 -1.24 -16.84 7.63
C THR A 20 -2.62 -16.25 7.26
N GLY A 21 -2.77 -15.61 6.11
CA GLY A 21 -4.04 -15.19 5.55
C GLY A 21 -4.55 -13.81 5.98
N ALA A 22 -3.72 -12.95 6.55
CA ALA A 22 -4.16 -11.62 7.00
C ALA A 22 -4.66 -10.74 5.83
N THR A 23 -3.92 -10.71 4.71
CA THR A 23 -4.33 -9.99 3.50
C THR A 23 -5.57 -10.61 2.88
N ALA A 24 -5.66 -11.95 2.84
CA ALA A 24 -6.83 -12.67 2.35
C ALA A 24 -8.10 -12.32 3.14
N ALA A 25 -8.02 -12.29 4.48
CA ALA A 25 -9.12 -11.89 5.32
C ALA A 25 -9.57 -10.45 5.06
N ALA A 26 -8.61 -9.52 4.89
CA ALA A 26 -8.91 -8.12 4.58
C ALA A 26 -9.57 -7.96 3.19
N ILE A 27 -9.14 -8.73 2.20
CA ILE A 27 -9.78 -8.75 0.87
C ILE A 27 -11.22 -9.22 0.97
N LEU A 28 -11.47 -10.31 1.67
CA LEU A 28 -12.82 -10.87 1.87
C LEU A 28 -13.73 -9.96 2.71
N ASP A 29 -13.19 -9.21 3.66
CA ASP A 29 -13.92 -8.21 4.42
C ASP A 29 -14.36 -7.03 3.53
N CYS A 30 -13.49 -6.60 2.60
CA CYS A 30 -13.80 -5.54 1.66
C CYS A 30 -14.74 -5.99 0.53
N TRP A 31 -14.58 -7.21 0.05
CA TRP A 31 -15.31 -7.79 -1.09
C TRP A 31 -15.71 -9.24 -0.79
N PRO A 32 -16.82 -9.47 -0.06
CA PRO A 32 -17.22 -10.80 0.38
C PRO A 32 -17.50 -11.82 -0.74
N GLU A 33 -17.83 -11.33 -1.93
CA GLU A 33 -18.19 -12.16 -3.09
C GLU A 33 -17.00 -12.38 -4.07
N VAL A 34 -15.79 -11.91 -3.74
CA VAL A 34 -14.63 -12.04 -4.62
C VAL A 34 -14.15 -13.50 -4.67
N GLU A 35 -13.88 -13.99 -5.87
CA GLU A 35 -13.19 -15.27 -6.04
C GLU A 35 -11.70 -15.07 -5.73
N LEU A 36 -11.27 -15.52 -4.55
CA LEU A 36 -9.92 -15.32 -4.04
C LEU A 36 -9.08 -16.59 -4.11
N ILE A 37 -7.91 -16.47 -4.74
CA ILE A 37 -6.86 -17.49 -4.73
C ILE A 37 -5.69 -16.98 -3.87
N CYS A 38 -5.29 -17.75 -2.89
CA CYS A 38 -4.14 -17.50 -2.03
C CYS A 38 -2.99 -18.43 -2.41
N VAL A 39 -1.80 -17.89 -2.59
CA VAL A 39 -0.59 -18.63 -2.90
C VAL A 39 0.41 -18.50 -1.76
N GLU A 40 0.77 -19.63 -1.14
CA GLU A 40 1.74 -19.68 -0.04
C GLU A 40 2.65 -20.89 -0.21
N ARG A 41 3.94 -20.71 0.06
CA ARG A 41 4.94 -21.76 -0.06
C ARG A 41 5.08 -22.59 1.22
N GLU A 42 5.03 -21.93 2.37
CA GLU A 42 5.28 -22.55 3.67
C GLU A 42 4.03 -23.31 4.16
N ALA A 43 4.14 -24.63 4.28
CA ALA A 43 3.00 -25.49 4.61
C ALA A 43 2.31 -25.11 5.94
N ALA A 44 3.09 -24.73 6.97
CA ALA A 44 2.52 -24.33 8.26
C ALA A 44 1.73 -23.02 8.17
N ALA A 45 2.22 -22.05 7.42
CA ALA A 45 1.52 -20.78 7.18
C ALA A 45 0.25 -21.01 6.35
N HIS A 46 0.34 -21.85 5.32
CA HIS A 46 -0.78 -22.26 4.47
C HIS A 46 -1.92 -22.92 5.29
N GLU A 47 -1.58 -23.79 6.25
CA GLU A 47 -2.58 -24.44 7.12
C GLU A 47 -3.32 -23.41 7.99
N ILE A 48 -2.61 -22.47 8.62
CA ILE A 48 -3.20 -21.39 9.40
C ILE A 48 -4.05 -20.48 8.50
N GLY A 49 -3.53 -20.14 7.33
CA GLY A 49 -4.21 -19.27 6.36
C GLY A 49 -5.55 -19.84 5.90
N ARG A 50 -5.63 -21.15 5.65
CA ARG A 50 -6.89 -21.83 5.34
C ARG A 50 -7.93 -21.74 6.46
N ALA A 51 -7.50 -21.70 7.71
CA ALA A 51 -8.40 -21.49 8.84
C ALA A 51 -8.82 -20.01 8.96
N THR A 52 -7.92 -19.08 8.59
CA THR A 52 -8.18 -17.62 8.64
C THR A 52 -9.12 -17.15 7.51
N ALA A 53 -8.94 -17.68 6.30
CA ALA A 53 -9.73 -17.33 5.12
C ALA A 53 -10.24 -18.61 4.41
N PRO A 54 -11.21 -19.34 5.00
CA PRO A 54 -11.67 -20.63 4.50
C PRO A 54 -12.46 -20.52 3.18
N GLN A 55 -12.92 -19.33 2.81
CA GLN A 55 -13.63 -19.09 1.54
C GLN A 55 -12.66 -19.00 0.36
N ALA A 56 -11.36 -18.73 0.59
CA ALA A 56 -10.37 -18.63 -0.45
C ALA A 56 -9.91 -20.02 -0.93
N GLU A 57 -9.53 -20.11 -2.19
CA GLU A 57 -8.80 -21.26 -2.72
C GLU A 57 -7.32 -21.12 -2.36
N TRP A 58 -6.76 -22.10 -1.66
CA TRP A 58 -5.37 -22.11 -1.23
C TRP A 58 -4.51 -23.01 -2.09
N ARG A 59 -3.45 -22.46 -2.69
CA ARG A 59 -2.49 -23.16 -3.54
C ARG A 59 -1.09 -23.09 -2.94
N SER A 60 -0.37 -24.21 -2.93
CA SER A 60 1.06 -24.21 -2.61
C SER A 60 1.86 -23.72 -3.82
N GLY A 61 2.76 -22.76 -3.61
CA GLY A 61 3.58 -22.24 -4.70
C GLY A 61 4.65 -21.25 -4.23
N ASP A 62 5.77 -21.25 -4.96
CA ASP A 62 6.84 -20.28 -4.75
C ASP A 62 6.57 -19.02 -5.60
N LEU A 63 6.57 -17.86 -4.95
CA LEU A 63 6.39 -16.55 -5.57
C LEU A 63 7.30 -16.30 -6.79
N ARG A 64 8.49 -16.92 -6.81
CA ARG A 64 9.47 -16.78 -7.89
C ARG A 64 9.10 -17.55 -9.17
N SER A 65 8.24 -18.55 -9.07
CA SER A 65 8.02 -19.49 -10.20
C SER A 65 6.56 -19.88 -10.43
N VAL A 66 5.66 -19.59 -9.48
CA VAL A 66 4.25 -19.96 -9.60
C VAL A 66 3.60 -19.31 -10.83
N VAL A 67 2.80 -20.10 -11.54
CA VAL A 67 1.95 -19.58 -12.63
C VAL A 67 0.67 -19.03 -12.01
N LEU A 68 0.48 -17.72 -12.15
CA LEU A 68 -0.67 -17.02 -11.61
C LEU A 68 -1.78 -16.92 -12.66
N PRO A 69 -3.05 -17.16 -12.30
CA PRO A 69 -4.16 -16.79 -13.16
C PRO A 69 -4.26 -15.26 -13.27
N GLN A 70 -4.87 -14.78 -14.34
CA GLN A 70 -5.21 -13.37 -14.45
C GLN A 70 -6.35 -13.00 -13.49
N ALA A 71 -6.18 -11.91 -12.74
CA ALA A 71 -7.16 -11.44 -11.77
C ALA A 71 -7.35 -9.91 -11.84
N ASP A 72 -8.52 -9.45 -11.35
CA ASP A 72 -8.83 -8.02 -11.29
C ASP A 72 -8.02 -7.32 -10.19
N LEU A 73 -7.73 -8.05 -9.10
CA LEU A 73 -6.84 -7.62 -8.03
C LEU A 73 -5.72 -8.64 -7.82
N VAL A 74 -4.48 -8.19 -7.83
CA VAL A 74 -3.32 -8.98 -7.40
C VAL A 74 -2.69 -8.28 -6.20
N THR A 75 -2.42 -9.02 -5.13
CA THR A 75 -1.77 -8.48 -3.93
C THR A 75 -0.47 -9.22 -3.61
N ALA A 76 0.52 -8.49 -3.14
CA ALA A 76 1.74 -9.01 -2.54
C ALA A 76 2.05 -8.14 -1.31
N ALA A 77 1.78 -8.67 -0.12
CA ALA A 77 1.95 -7.94 1.13
C ALA A 77 3.01 -8.61 2.00
N TYR A 78 4.09 -7.87 2.30
CA TYR A 78 5.25 -8.34 3.07
C TYR A 78 5.91 -9.60 2.46
N ALA A 79 5.81 -9.74 1.13
CA ALA A 79 6.25 -10.94 0.41
C ALA A 79 7.50 -10.68 -0.44
N LEU A 80 7.62 -9.50 -1.06
CA LEU A 80 8.75 -9.22 -1.94
C LEU A 80 10.05 -8.97 -1.15
N ASN A 81 9.98 -8.51 0.09
CA ASN A 81 11.13 -8.33 0.98
C ASN A 81 11.80 -9.66 1.39
N GLU A 82 11.13 -10.79 1.20
CA GLU A 82 11.70 -12.13 1.42
C GLU A 82 12.52 -12.62 0.22
N LEU A 83 12.42 -11.95 -0.92
CA LEU A 83 13.14 -12.30 -2.13
C LEU A 83 14.56 -11.71 -2.13
N THR A 84 15.44 -12.35 -2.90
CA THR A 84 16.72 -11.72 -3.23
C THR A 84 16.50 -10.51 -4.15
N PRO A 85 17.34 -9.47 -4.11
CA PRO A 85 17.23 -8.32 -5.01
C PRO A 85 17.21 -8.69 -6.49
N VAL A 86 17.81 -9.82 -6.87
CA VAL A 86 17.84 -10.32 -8.27
C VAL A 86 16.48 -10.87 -8.69
N ASP A 87 15.70 -11.44 -7.77
CA ASP A 87 14.42 -12.07 -8.06
C ASP A 87 13.25 -11.06 -8.13
N VAL A 88 13.38 -9.92 -7.44
CA VAL A 88 12.31 -8.91 -7.34
C VAL A 88 11.83 -8.41 -8.69
N PRO A 89 12.70 -7.99 -9.64
CA PRO A 89 12.25 -7.46 -10.93
C PRO A 89 11.41 -8.45 -11.74
N ALA A 90 11.88 -9.69 -11.88
CA ALA A 90 11.15 -10.72 -12.63
C ALA A 90 9.83 -11.10 -11.95
N THR A 91 9.79 -11.07 -10.61
CA THR A 91 8.57 -11.33 -9.84
C THR A 91 7.57 -10.21 -10.02
N ALA A 92 8.00 -8.94 -9.95
CA ALA A 92 7.14 -7.78 -10.21
C ALA A 92 6.50 -7.85 -11.62
N ASP A 93 7.28 -8.21 -12.65
CA ASP A 93 6.76 -8.38 -14.01
C ASP A 93 5.68 -9.46 -14.09
N ARG A 94 5.87 -10.61 -13.40
CA ARG A 94 4.86 -11.68 -13.37
C ARG A 94 3.59 -11.27 -12.64
N LEU A 95 3.71 -10.58 -11.51
CA LEU A 95 2.56 -10.04 -10.79
C LEU A 95 1.78 -9.06 -11.69
N TRP A 96 2.49 -8.18 -12.40
CA TRP A 96 1.87 -7.25 -13.33
C TRP A 96 1.23 -7.95 -14.52
N ALA A 97 1.86 -8.99 -15.08
CA ALA A 97 1.29 -9.78 -16.16
C ALA A 97 0.00 -10.49 -15.74
N ALA A 98 -0.11 -10.92 -14.48
CA ALA A 98 -1.32 -11.52 -13.92
C ALA A 98 -2.42 -10.49 -13.58
N THR A 99 -2.11 -9.20 -13.58
CA THR A 99 -3.02 -8.12 -13.16
C THR A 99 -3.85 -7.61 -14.34
N ARG A 100 -5.18 -7.68 -14.24
CA ARG A 100 -6.12 -7.03 -15.18
C ARG A 100 -6.53 -5.64 -14.72
N GLY A 101 -6.72 -5.44 -13.42
CA GLY A 101 -7.17 -4.19 -12.82
C GLY A 101 -6.11 -3.53 -11.95
N VAL A 102 -5.91 -4.02 -10.75
CA VAL A 102 -5.02 -3.42 -9.73
C VAL A 102 -4.00 -4.41 -9.21
N LEU A 103 -2.74 -4.01 -9.17
CA LEU A 103 -1.68 -4.65 -8.40
C LEU A 103 -1.40 -3.81 -7.14
N LEU A 104 -1.55 -4.41 -5.96
CA LEU A 104 -1.23 -3.79 -4.69
C LEU A 104 0.01 -4.47 -4.08
N VAL A 105 1.08 -3.70 -3.94
CA VAL A 105 2.30 -4.13 -3.24
C VAL A 105 2.40 -3.37 -1.92
N ILE A 106 2.59 -4.10 -0.83
CA ILE A 106 2.75 -3.55 0.53
C ILE A 106 4.00 -4.14 1.15
N GLU A 107 4.85 -3.29 1.72
CA GLU A 107 6.09 -3.70 2.38
C GLU A 107 6.28 -2.95 3.71
N PRO A 108 7.18 -3.41 4.59
CA PRO A 108 7.47 -2.68 5.83
C PRO A 108 7.81 -1.20 5.56
N GLY A 109 7.30 -0.28 6.37
CA GLY A 109 7.52 1.16 6.26
C GLY A 109 8.92 1.57 6.72
N THR A 110 9.94 0.85 6.29
CA THR A 110 11.37 1.09 6.52
C THR A 110 12.01 1.69 5.27
N PRO A 111 13.22 2.30 5.36
CA PRO A 111 13.95 2.74 4.17
C PRO A 111 14.13 1.64 3.13
N THR A 112 14.41 0.40 3.56
CA THR A 112 14.57 -0.76 2.66
C THR A 112 13.25 -1.13 1.98
N GLY A 113 12.15 -1.26 2.73
CA GLY A 113 10.85 -1.59 2.17
C GLY A 113 10.33 -0.49 1.23
N PHE A 114 10.55 0.79 1.58
CA PHE A 114 10.26 1.90 0.67
C PHE A 114 11.09 1.83 -0.62
N GLY A 115 12.38 1.54 -0.52
CA GLY A 115 13.26 1.38 -1.68
C GLY A 115 12.72 0.31 -2.64
N LEU A 116 12.35 -0.85 -2.09
CA LEU A 116 11.77 -1.96 -2.86
C LEU A 116 10.45 -1.56 -3.54
N VAL A 117 9.53 -0.94 -2.81
CA VAL A 117 8.24 -0.47 -3.37
C VAL A 117 8.47 0.56 -4.48
N ARG A 118 9.43 1.49 -4.29
CA ARG A 118 9.77 2.48 -5.30
C ARG A 118 10.35 1.84 -6.56
N ASP A 119 11.25 0.88 -6.42
CA ASP A 119 11.87 0.20 -7.57
C ASP A 119 10.83 -0.61 -8.37
N VAL A 120 9.90 -1.30 -7.68
CA VAL A 120 8.76 -1.98 -8.33
C VAL A 120 7.85 -0.96 -9.03
N ARG A 121 7.52 0.15 -8.37
CA ARG A 121 6.73 1.24 -8.94
C ARG A 121 7.34 1.75 -10.24
N ASP A 122 8.60 2.16 -10.20
CA ASP A 122 9.28 2.79 -11.34
C ASP A 122 9.43 1.81 -12.51
N ARG A 123 9.74 0.54 -12.20
CA ARG A 123 9.79 -0.53 -13.21
C ARG A 123 8.44 -0.72 -13.91
N LEU A 124 7.36 -0.80 -13.16
CA LEU A 124 6.05 -1.10 -13.72
C LEU A 124 5.41 0.12 -14.41
N ILE A 125 5.71 1.34 -13.98
CA ILE A 125 5.35 2.56 -14.73
C ILE A 125 6.04 2.53 -16.10
N ALA A 126 7.32 2.17 -16.18
CA ALA A 126 8.02 2.00 -17.44
C ALA A 126 7.41 0.90 -18.33
N ALA A 127 6.70 -0.08 -17.73
CA ALA A 127 5.93 -1.11 -18.41
C ALA A 127 4.46 -0.71 -18.69
N GLY A 128 4.10 0.57 -18.53
CA GLY A 128 2.78 1.10 -18.86
C GLY A 128 1.75 1.05 -17.71
N ALA A 129 2.17 0.82 -16.48
CA ALA A 129 1.29 0.94 -15.33
C ALA A 129 1.06 2.41 -14.96
N THR A 130 -0.09 2.68 -14.34
CA THR A 130 -0.44 3.97 -13.76
C THR A 130 -0.56 3.82 -12.24
N VAL A 131 -0.04 4.76 -11.46
CA VAL A 131 -0.19 4.74 -9.99
C VAL A 131 -1.60 5.20 -9.62
N ALA A 132 -2.36 4.31 -8.96
CA ALA A 132 -3.65 4.67 -8.35
C ALA A 132 -3.46 5.27 -6.95
N ALA A 133 -2.50 4.77 -6.18
CA ALA A 133 -2.13 5.26 -4.84
C ALA A 133 -0.71 4.79 -4.48
N PRO A 134 0.00 5.46 -3.59
CA PRO A 134 -0.34 6.70 -2.88
C PRO A 134 0.01 7.97 -3.67
N CYS A 135 0.83 7.86 -4.74
CA CYS A 135 1.40 9.02 -5.41
C CYS A 135 0.36 9.75 -6.26
N PRO A 136 0.36 11.09 -6.27
CA PRO A 136 -0.50 11.88 -7.15
C PRO A 136 0.04 11.98 -8.60
N HIS A 137 1.17 11.33 -8.92
CA HIS A 137 1.84 11.37 -10.22
C HIS A 137 2.52 10.05 -10.56
N ASP A 138 2.91 9.88 -11.84
CA ASP A 138 3.72 8.75 -12.32
C ASP A 138 5.21 9.12 -12.53
N ASP A 139 5.58 10.38 -12.36
CA ASP A 139 6.96 10.85 -12.47
C ASP A 139 7.87 10.21 -11.41
N ALA A 140 9.19 10.37 -11.57
CA ALA A 140 10.17 9.89 -10.60
C ALA A 140 9.83 10.35 -9.17
N CYS A 141 10.01 9.45 -8.20
CA CYS A 141 9.71 9.78 -6.82
C CYS A 141 10.66 10.88 -6.30
N PRO A 142 10.15 12.02 -5.77
CA PRO A 142 10.98 13.11 -5.30
C PRO A 142 11.66 12.86 -3.94
N VAL A 143 11.30 11.78 -3.26
CA VAL A 143 11.91 11.42 -1.97
C VAL A 143 13.31 10.85 -2.20
N SER A 144 14.32 11.47 -1.59
CA SER A 144 15.73 11.15 -1.81
C SER A 144 16.55 11.15 -0.51
N GLY A 145 17.81 10.72 -0.59
CA GLY A 145 18.74 10.68 0.52
C GLY A 145 18.32 9.63 1.57
N SER A 146 18.37 10.02 2.85
CA SER A 146 17.95 9.18 3.98
C SER A 146 16.47 9.22 4.30
N ASP A 147 15.68 9.98 3.52
CA ASP A 147 14.24 10.11 3.71
C ASP A 147 13.49 8.99 2.98
N TRP A 148 12.32 8.60 3.49
CA TRP A 148 11.46 7.58 2.87
C TRP A 148 9.98 7.89 3.06
N CYS A 149 9.17 7.54 2.06
CA CYS A 149 7.72 7.67 2.12
C CYS A 149 7.10 6.42 2.74
N HIS A 150 6.21 6.61 3.71
CA HIS A 150 5.45 5.53 4.33
C HIS A 150 4.09 6.05 4.81
N SER A 151 3.19 5.14 5.11
CA SER A 151 1.97 5.42 5.85
C SER A 151 2.08 4.79 7.23
N ALA A 152 1.37 5.33 8.20
CA ALA A 152 1.31 4.79 9.55
C ALA A 152 -0.13 4.56 9.96
N VAL A 153 -0.41 3.38 10.52
CA VAL A 153 -1.73 3.01 11.04
C VAL A 153 -1.58 2.64 12.50
N ARG A 154 -2.39 3.25 13.36
CA ARG A 154 -2.41 2.89 14.78
C ARG A 154 -3.19 1.61 14.99
N VAL A 155 -2.51 0.59 15.48
CA VAL A 155 -3.09 -0.72 15.82
C VAL A 155 -3.17 -0.84 17.35
N ILE A 156 -4.35 -1.23 17.85
CA ILE A 156 -4.52 -1.54 19.28
C ILE A 156 -3.97 -2.94 19.51
N ARG A 157 -3.05 -3.06 20.46
CA ARG A 157 -2.46 -4.34 20.86
C ARG A 157 -3.38 -5.09 21.81
N THR A 158 -3.65 -6.36 21.51
CA THR A 158 -4.26 -7.28 22.49
C THR A 158 -3.28 -7.58 23.64
N VAL A 159 -3.75 -8.23 24.69
CA VAL A 159 -2.90 -8.65 25.82
C VAL A 159 -1.82 -9.61 25.32
N GLU A 160 -2.19 -10.58 24.48
CA GLU A 160 -1.29 -11.59 23.89
C GLU A 160 -0.22 -10.91 23.02
N HIS A 161 -0.61 -9.94 22.20
CA HIS A 161 0.30 -9.19 21.34
C HIS A 161 1.32 -8.40 22.19
N ARG A 162 0.88 -7.80 23.30
CA ARG A 162 1.79 -7.09 24.22
C ARG A 162 2.79 -8.04 24.88
N VAL A 163 2.32 -9.20 25.33
CA VAL A 163 3.18 -10.22 25.94
C VAL A 163 4.19 -10.76 24.94
N ALA A 164 3.77 -11.09 23.73
CA ALA A 164 4.64 -11.63 22.68
C ALA A 164 5.74 -10.64 22.23
N LYS A 165 5.48 -9.33 22.28
CA LYS A 165 6.43 -8.27 21.90
C LYS A 165 7.12 -7.60 23.09
N ASP A 166 6.90 -8.05 24.32
CA ASP A 166 7.37 -7.40 25.57
C ASP A 166 7.10 -5.89 25.57
N ALA A 167 5.87 -5.52 25.21
CA ALA A 167 5.51 -4.14 24.91
C ALA A 167 4.68 -3.51 26.05
N ALA A 168 5.14 -2.37 26.56
CA ALA A 168 4.44 -1.62 27.61
C ALA A 168 3.20 -0.86 27.09
N LEU A 169 3.22 -0.38 25.83
CA LEU A 169 2.14 0.43 25.27
C LEU A 169 0.99 -0.43 24.77
N GLY A 170 -0.26 0.02 24.99
CA GLY A 170 -1.47 -0.62 24.49
C GLY A 170 -1.73 -0.42 22.98
N HIS A 171 -0.84 0.27 22.25
CA HIS A 171 -0.96 0.50 20.82
C HIS A 171 0.42 0.49 20.17
N GLU A 172 0.43 0.34 18.87
CA GLU A 172 1.61 0.44 17.98
C GLU A 172 1.25 1.22 16.73
N ASP A 173 2.12 2.09 16.27
CA ASP A 173 1.98 2.74 14.98
C ASP A 173 2.72 1.87 13.95
N GLU A 174 1.97 0.96 13.31
CA GLU A 174 2.48 0.13 12.23
C GLU A 174 2.75 0.99 11.00
N LYS A 175 3.98 0.93 10.50
CA LYS A 175 4.42 1.66 9.32
C LYS A 175 4.48 0.73 8.12
N LEU A 176 3.93 1.19 7.01
CA LEU A 176 3.96 0.47 5.75
C LEU A 176 4.33 1.38 4.58
N ALA A 177 5.09 0.87 3.64
CA ALA A 177 5.27 1.45 2.31
C ALA A 177 4.42 0.66 1.33
N TYR A 178 3.72 1.34 0.40
CA TYR A 178 2.88 0.64 -0.56
C TYR A 178 2.77 1.37 -1.88
N VAL A 179 2.39 0.63 -2.90
CA VAL A 179 1.95 1.16 -4.19
C VAL A 179 0.80 0.32 -4.73
N ALA A 180 -0.25 1.00 -5.19
CA ALA A 180 -1.31 0.43 -6.00
C ALA A 180 -1.11 0.88 -7.45
N LEU A 181 -0.81 -0.07 -8.31
CA LEU A 181 -0.60 0.13 -9.74
C LEU A 181 -1.81 -0.39 -10.50
N THR A 182 -2.22 0.29 -11.57
CA THR A 182 -3.45 -0.07 -12.26
C THR A 182 -3.35 0.08 -13.79
N ARG A 183 -4.19 -0.69 -14.50
CA ARG A 183 -4.49 -0.53 -15.93
C ARG A 183 -5.75 0.29 -16.18
N LEU A 184 -6.46 0.66 -15.12
CA LEU A 184 -7.72 1.38 -15.19
C LEU A 184 -7.49 2.89 -15.21
N PRO A 185 -8.43 3.69 -15.72
CA PRO A 185 -8.40 5.13 -15.56
C PRO A 185 -8.37 5.52 -14.08
N VAL A 186 -7.58 6.54 -13.73
CA VAL A 186 -7.47 7.03 -12.36
C VAL A 186 -7.85 8.51 -12.28
N THR A 187 -8.49 8.89 -11.17
CA THR A 187 -8.68 10.30 -10.80
C THR A 187 -7.75 10.57 -9.62
N ARG A 188 -6.81 11.47 -9.80
CA ARG A 188 -5.81 11.81 -8.79
C ARG A 188 -6.16 13.09 -8.05
N THR A 189 -5.75 13.17 -6.79
CA THR A 189 -5.76 14.42 -6.03
C THR A 189 -4.59 15.29 -6.48
N PRO A 190 -4.70 16.63 -6.39
CA PRO A 190 -3.58 17.53 -6.73
C PRO A 190 -2.35 17.29 -5.89
N ALA A 191 -2.51 16.93 -4.62
CA ALA A 191 -1.42 16.66 -3.71
C ALA A 191 -1.82 15.66 -2.63
N ARG A 192 -0.82 15.09 -1.97
CA ARG A 192 -0.95 14.20 -0.81
C ARG A 192 -0.06 14.68 0.32
N VAL A 193 -0.58 14.69 1.55
CA VAL A 193 0.20 14.99 2.76
C VAL A 193 1.13 13.81 3.06
N VAL A 194 2.43 14.05 3.11
CA VAL A 194 3.45 12.98 3.25
C VAL A 194 4.22 13.03 4.57
N ARG A 195 3.83 13.89 5.49
CA ARG A 195 4.36 13.99 6.87
C ARG A 195 3.25 14.44 7.81
N HIS A 196 3.45 14.21 9.11
CA HIS A 196 2.56 14.78 10.12
C HIS A 196 2.50 16.32 9.98
N PRO A 197 1.28 16.90 9.97
CA PRO A 197 1.11 18.34 10.00
C PRO A 197 1.83 18.97 11.19
N ARG A 198 2.51 20.07 10.99
CA ARG A 198 3.16 20.86 12.05
C ARG A 198 2.30 22.05 12.42
N TYR A 199 1.94 22.15 13.70
CA TYR A 199 1.04 23.17 14.22
C TYR A 199 1.81 24.26 14.95
N ALA A 200 1.48 25.52 14.66
CA ALA A 200 1.92 26.68 15.41
C ALA A 200 0.74 27.63 15.63
N THR A 201 0.95 28.74 16.37
CA THR A 201 -0.11 29.70 16.63
C THR A 201 -0.66 30.28 15.32
N LYS A 202 -1.94 29.98 15.02
CA LYS A 202 -2.65 30.42 13.81
C LYS A 202 -2.02 29.96 12.48
N LEU A 203 -1.22 28.89 12.49
CA LEU A 203 -0.49 28.38 11.35
C LEU A 203 -0.42 26.87 11.38
N VAL A 204 -0.60 26.23 10.22
CA VAL A 204 -0.33 24.82 9.96
C VAL A 204 0.64 24.73 8.79
N THR A 205 1.70 23.94 8.93
CA THR A 205 2.61 23.62 7.83
C THR A 205 2.42 22.16 7.45
N LEU A 206 2.15 21.91 6.17
CA LEU A 206 2.01 20.58 5.58
C LEU A 206 3.23 20.30 4.68
N ARG A 207 3.73 19.09 4.72
CA ARG A 207 4.64 18.58 3.69
C ARG A 207 3.85 17.76 2.72
N THR A 208 3.82 18.16 1.44
CA THR A 208 3.03 17.49 0.40
C THR A 208 3.93 16.93 -0.70
N CYS A 209 3.45 15.88 -1.35
CA CYS A 209 3.91 15.41 -2.65
C CYS A 209 2.81 15.77 -3.64
N ASP A 210 3.15 16.53 -4.66
CA ASP A 210 2.18 17.15 -5.54
C ASP A 210 2.17 16.50 -6.93
N ALA A 211 1.14 16.79 -7.71
CA ALA A 211 0.97 16.23 -9.06
C ALA A 211 2.08 16.66 -10.06
N ASP A 212 2.87 17.67 -9.72
CA ASP A 212 4.06 18.11 -10.48
C ASP A 212 5.31 17.24 -10.21
N GLY A 213 5.18 16.18 -9.40
CA GLY A 213 6.29 15.28 -9.06
C GLY A 213 7.25 15.85 -8.02
N ALA A 214 6.90 16.90 -7.31
CA ALA A 214 7.75 17.57 -6.33
C ALA A 214 7.22 17.51 -4.90
N LEU A 215 8.12 17.76 -3.93
CA LEU A 215 7.77 17.91 -2.53
C LEU A 215 7.68 19.39 -2.17
N HIS A 216 6.55 19.81 -1.59
CA HIS A 216 6.31 21.18 -1.18
C HIS A 216 6.08 21.32 0.32
N ASP A 217 6.47 22.46 0.88
CA ASP A 217 6.06 22.89 2.21
C ASP A 217 4.94 23.93 2.06
N VAL A 218 3.72 23.54 2.40
CA VAL A 218 2.51 24.37 2.28
C VAL A 218 2.22 25.02 3.64
N VAL A 219 2.26 26.34 3.69
CA VAL A 219 1.95 27.12 4.90
C VAL A 219 0.52 27.64 4.82
N VAL A 220 -0.33 27.20 5.76
CA VAL A 220 -1.75 27.56 5.82
C VAL A 220 -2.00 28.36 7.08
N THR A 221 -2.38 29.64 6.90
CA THR A 221 -2.62 30.57 8.01
C THR A 221 -4.11 30.70 8.34
N LYS A 222 -4.42 31.09 9.59
CA LYS A 222 -5.81 31.30 10.06
C LYS A 222 -6.60 32.27 9.19
N SER A 223 -5.94 33.25 8.59
CA SER A 223 -6.56 34.23 7.70
C SER A 223 -7.11 33.65 6.40
N MET A 224 -6.65 32.45 6.01
CA MET A 224 -7.12 31.75 4.81
C MET A 224 -8.51 31.09 4.99
N GLY A 225 -9.07 31.09 6.21
CA GLY A 225 -10.43 30.63 6.45
C GLY A 225 -10.64 29.12 6.29
N ALA A 226 -11.41 28.72 5.28
CA ALA A 226 -11.74 27.29 5.05
C ALA A 226 -10.52 26.39 4.85
N PRO A 227 -9.50 26.75 4.04
CA PRO A 227 -8.25 25.99 3.95
C PRO A 227 -7.56 25.75 5.29
N TYR A 228 -7.56 26.73 6.20
CA TYR A 228 -6.98 26.56 7.53
C TYR A 228 -7.75 25.57 8.40
N LYS A 229 -9.09 25.59 8.33
CA LYS A 229 -9.91 24.58 9.04
C LYS A 229 -9.59 23.19 8.52
N HIS A 230 -9.56 23.01 7.20
CA HIS A 230 -9.19 21.74 6.57
C HIS A 230 -7.78 21.29 6.97
N ALA A 231 -6.78 22.19 6.93
CA ALA A 231 -5.40 21.86 7.30
C ALA A 231 -5.22 21.38 8.75
N ARG A 232 -6.14 21.73 9.64
CA ARG A 232 -6.12 21.29 11.04
C ARG A 232 -6.62 19.85 11.22
N ASP A 233 -7.39 19.35 10.27
CA ASP A 233 -8.04 18.04 10.35
C ASP A 233 -7.33 16.98 9.50
N VAL A 234 -6.50 17.40 8.52
CA VAL A 234 -5.76 16.45 7.67
C VAL A 234 -4.70 15.70 8.45
N ARG A 235 -4.45 14.49 8.00
CA ARG A 235 -3.45 13.57 8.54
C ARG A 235 -2.44 13.18 7.47
N TRP A 236 -1.39 12.54 7.89
CA TRP A 236 -0.46 11.90 6.97
C TRP A 236 -1.19 10.89 6.07
N GLY A 237 -0.98 11.00 4.76
CA GLY A 237 -1.63 10.18 3.75
C GLY A 237 -2.92 10.78 3.17
N ASP A 238 -3.48 11.84 3.75
CA ASP A 238 -4.69 12.47 3.25
C ASP A 238 -4.45 13.28 1.97
N PRO A 239 -5.47 13.42 1.11
CA PRO A 239 -5.42 14.32 -0.04
C PRO A 239 -5.36 15.78 0.41
N TRP A 240 -4.72 16.63 -0.41
CA TRP A 240 -4.64 18.06 -0.21
C TRP A 240 -4.88 18.81 -1.52
N GLY A 241 -5.49 19.99 -1.45
CA GLY A 241 -5.73 20.84 -2.61
C GLY A 241 -6.96 20.46 -3.45
N ALA A 242 -7.89 19.68 -2.89
CA ALA A 242 -9.19 19.37 -3.51
C ALA A 242 -10.23 20.42 -3.19
#